data_fefc9fd834b04baf3d33ec22ce784d25
#
_entry.id   fefc9fd834b04baf3d33ec22ce784d25
#
_cell.length_a   1.000
_cell.length_b   1.000
_cell.length_c   1.000
_cell.angle_alpha   90.00
_cell.angle_beta   90.00
_cell.angle_gamma   90.00
#
_symmetry.space_group_name_H-M   'P 1'
#
loop_
_entity.id
_entity.type
_entity.pdbx_description
1 polymer ?
#
loop_
_entity_poly.entity_id
_entity_poly.type
_entity_poly.pdbx_seq_one_letter_code
_entity_poly.pdbx_strand_id
1 'polypeptide(L)'
;ENNPKLESDFSGHATHKNFWEEQDDGSWKRIKDWMAGYSSRQIRRHVVREDTGLMCVSRAWLWREGRRIGDNIDIIVNEDDFTSIDIHHEEDLRLANEAVKIRSNV
;
A
#
# COMPACT_ATOMS: atom_id res chain seq x y z
N GLU A 1 0.59 -3.70 20.80
CA GLU A 1 0.67 -3.96 22.24
C GLU A 1 2.06 -4.44 22.67
N ASN A 2 2.70 -5.25 21.84
CA ASN A 2 4.03 -5.74 22.13
C ASN A 2 5.14 -4.71 21.89
N ASN A 3 4.82 -3.62 21.23
CA ASN A 3 5.75 -2.53 20.96
C ASN A 3 5.13 -1.22 21.42
N PRO A 4 5.50 -0.73 22.63
CA PRO A 4 4.89 0.48 23.17
C PRO A 4 5.21 1.75 22.40
N LYS A 5 6.23 1.73 21.53
CA LYS A 5 6.60 2.87 20.69
C LYS A 5 5.84 2.89 19.38
N LEU A 6 5.15 1.81 19.03
CA LEU A 6 4.40 1.72 17.80
C LEU A 6 3.21 2.68 17.84
N GLU A 7 3.10 3.54 16.84
CA GLU A 7 2.05 4.54 16.75
C GLU A 7 0.87 4.07 15.92
N SER A 8 1.14 3.34 14.85
CA SER A 8 0.11 2.86 13.94
C SER A 8 0.50 1.52 13.34
N ASP A 9 -0.52 0.74 13.00
CA ASP A 9 -0.39 -0.52 12.28
C ASP A 9 -1.50 -0.56 11.23
N PHE A 10 -1.14 -0.82 10.00
CA PHE A 10 -2.11 -0.80 8.91
C PHE A 10 -1.72 -1.79 7.82
N SER A 11 -2.69 -2.10 6.96
CA SER A 11 -2.43 -2.96 5.82
C SER A 11 -1.89 -2.16 4.64
N GLY A 12 -1.01 -2.79 3.88
CA GLY A 12 -0.45 -2.25 2.67
C GLY A 12 -0.35 -3.32 1.61
N HIS A 13 -0.37 -2.90 0.35
CA HIS A 13 -0.26 -3.80 -0.77
C HIS A 13 1.13 -3.67 -1.40
N ALA A 14 1.86 -4.79 -1.46
CA ALA A 14 3.19 -4.81 -2.04
C ALA A 14 3.13 -4.63 -3.56
N THR A 15 4.07 -3.87 -4.09
CA THR A 15 4.21 -3.71 -5.53
C THR A 15 5.68 -3.83 -5.91
N HIS A 16 5.93 -4.37 -7.10
CA HIS A 16 7.26 -4.44 -7.70
C HIS A 16 7.39 -3.49 -8.89
N LYS A 17 6.37 -2.65 -9.12
CA LYS A 17 6.37 -1.68 -10.21
C LYS A 17 7.32 -0.55 -9.92
N ASN A 18 7.82 0.07 -10.97
CA ASN A 18 8.67 1.24 -10.88
C ASN A 18 7.82 2.50 -10.87
N PHE A 19 8.23 3.47 -10.07
CA PHE A 19 7.53 4.74 -9.94
C PHE A 19 8.45 5.90 -10.27
N TRP A 20 7.86 6.94 -10.84
CA TRP A 20 8.54 8.17 -11.23
C TRP A 20 7.79 9.36 -10.66
N GLU A 21 8.53 10.39 -10.37
CA GLU A 21 7.96 11.65 -9.86
C GLU A 21 8.28 12.79 -10.82
N GLU A 22 7.27 13.58 -11.18
CA GLU A 22 7.48 14.77 -11.99
C GLU A 22 8.07 15.87 -11.13
N GLN A 23 9.14 16.49 -11.60
CA GLN A 23 9.80 17.59 -10.92
C GLN A 23 9.19 18.91 -11.35
N ASP A 24 9.51 19.99 -10.60
CA ASP A 24 8.96 21.32 -10.87
C ASP A 24 9.33 21.87 -12.25
N ASP A 25 10.47 21.44 -12.81
CA ASP A 25 10.93 21.84 -14.13
C ASP A 25 10.36 21.00 -15.27
N GLY A 26 9.47 20.05 -14.94
CA GLY A 26 8.85 19.16 -15.93
C GLY A 26 9.66 17.90 -16.23
N SER A 27 10.84 17.74 -15.63
CA SER A 27 11.61 16.52 -15.80
C SER A 27 11.09 15.41 -14.88
N TRP A 28 11.51 14.17 -15.16
CA TRP A 28 11.08 13.00 -14.40
C TRP A 28 12.24 12.39 -13.63
N LYS A 29 11.96 11.95 -12.42
CA LYS A 29 12.95 11.32 -11.54
C LYS A 29 12.40 10.00 -11.02
N ARG A 30 13.24 8.96 -11.01
CA ARG A 30 12.87 7.70 -10.33
C ARG A 30 12.72 7.95 -8.84
N ILE A 31 11.69 7.38 -8.25
CA ILE A 31 11.45 7.52 -6.80
C ILE A 31 12.59 6.87 -6.02
N LYS A 32 13.10 5.74 -6.50
CA LYS A 32 14.25 5.04 -5.89
C LYS A 32 15.27 4.67 -6.96
N ASP A 33 16.53 4.90 -6.67
CA ASP A 33 17.64 4.64 -7.60
C ASP A 33 17.72 3.17 -8.00
N TRP A 34 17.42 2.24 -7.10
CA TRP A 34 17.47 0.81 -7.40
C TRP A 34 16.43 0.38 -8.43
N MET A 35 15.44 1.21 -8.71
CA MET A 35 14.44 0.96 -9.75
C MET A 35 15.02 1.08 -11.16
N ALA A 36 16.24 1.61 -11.30
CA ALA A 36 16.91 1.70 -12.61
C ALA A 36 17.34 0.34 -13.15
N GLY A 37 17.53 -0.65 -12.28
CA GLY A 37 17.99 -1.97 -12.68
C GLY A 37 16.85 -2.95 -12.91
N TYR A 38 17.05 -3.87 -13.87
CA TYR A 38 16.14 -5.00 -14.08
C TYR A 38 16.62 -6.18 -13.22
N SER A 39 16.49 -6.04 -11.92
CA SER A 39 16.86 -7.11 -11.01
C SER A 39 15.65 -8.00 -10.69
N SER A 40 15.90 -9.22 -10.24
CA SER A 40 14.86 -10.12 -9.82
C SER A 40 14.11 -9.56 -8.60
N ARG A 41 12.88 -9.98 -8.40
CA ARG A 41 12.06 -9.58 -7.24
C ARG A 41 12.74 -9.90 -5.91
N GLN A 42 13.61 -10.91 -5.89
CA GLN A 42 14.27 -11.36 -4.67
C GLN A 42 15.28 -10.36 -4.12
N ILE A 43 15.88 -9.56 -4.98
CA ILE A 43 16.90 -8.58 -4.58
C ILE A 43 16.38 -7.14 -4.58
N ARG A 44 15.16 -6.91 -5.03
CA ARG A 44 14.52 -5.59 -4.99
C ARG A 44 13.75 -5.45 -3.69
N ARG A 45 13.85 -4.27 -3.09
CA ARG A 45 13.05 -3.94 -1.91
C ARG A 45 11.60 -3.75 -2.32
N HIS A 46 10.70 -4.12 -1.43
CA HIS A 46 9.28 -3.85 -1.63
C HIS A 46 9.00 -2.37 -1.51
N VAL A 47 8.17 -1.86 -2.41
CA VAL A 47 7.45 -0.61 -2.22
C VAL A 47 6.02 -1.02 -1.89
N VAL A 48 5.46 -0.43 -0.85
CA VAL A 48 4.13 -0.81 -0.36
C VAL A 48 3.21 0.38 -0.50
N ARG A 49 2.06 0.15 -1.13
CA ARG A 49 0.99 1.14 -1.19
C ARG A 49 0.15 1.02 0.07
N GLU A 50 -0.10 2.14 0.73
CA GLU A 50 -0.98 2.20 1.87
C GLU A 50 -2.40 1.77 1.47
N ASP A 51 -2.98 0.86 2.24
CA ASP A 51 -4.32 0.33 1.96
C ASP A 51 -5.11 0.24 3.26
N THR A 52 -5.42 1.38 3.82
CA THR A 52 -6.08 1.50 5.12
C THR A 52 -7.54 1.06 5.10
N GLY A 53 -8.10 0.84 3.91
CA GLY A 53 -9.46 0.32 3.78
C GLY A 53 -9.64 -1.09 4.33
N LEU A 54 -8.57 -1.89 4.37
CA LEU A 54 -8.62 -3.23 4.94
C LEU A 54 -8.40 -3.21 6.45
N MET A 55 -7.39 -2.49 6.91
CA MET A 55 -7.09 -2.40 8.34
C MET A 55 -6.23 -1.17 8.62
N CYS A 56 -6.59 -0.44 9.66
CA CYS A 56 -5.79 0.67 10.15
C CYS A 56 -6.07 0.85 11.64
N VAL A 57 -5.04 0.71 12.46
CA VAL A 57 -5.11 0.91 13.90
C VAL A 57 -4.07 1.96 14.27
N SER A 58 -4.50 2.99 14.98
CA SER A 58 -3.60 4.06 15.42
C SER A 58 -3.87 4.39 16.88
N ARG A 59 -2.84 4.88 17.56
CA ARG A 59 -2.99 5.37 18.92
C ARG A 59 -3.98 6.53 18.96
N ALA A 60 -4.80 6.60 19.99
CA ALA A 60 -5.85 7.61 20.09
C ALA A 60 -5.32 9.04 20.06
N TRP A 61 -4.13 9.27 20.60
CA TRP A 61 -3.56 10.63 20.61
C TRP A 61 -3.28 11.18 19.21
N LEU A 62 -3.00 10.29 18.24
CA LEU A 62 -2.83 10.71 16.84
C LEU A 62 -4.11 11.30 16.29
N TRP A 63 -5.23 10.65 16.52
CA TRP A 63 -6.54 11.13 16.07
C TRP A 63 -6.90 12.46 16.72
N ARG A 64 -6.54 12.65 17.98
CA ARG A 64 -6.77 13.92 18.68
C ARG A 64 -5.95 15.05 18.08
N GLU A 65 -4.82 14.75 17.50
CA GLU A 65 -3.96 15.72 16.80
C GLU A 65 -4.36 15.92 15.34
N GLY A 66 -5.39 15.22 14.87
CA GLY A 66 -5.80 15.26 13.47
C GLY A 66 -4.95 14.43 12.53
N ARG A 67 -4.14 13.51 13.07
CA ARG A 67 -3.29 12.61 12.30
C ARG A 67 -3.90 11.23 12.27
N ARG A 68 -3.95 10.64 11.10
CA ARG A 68 -4.50 9.31 10.92
C ARG A 68 -3.45 8.22 11.15
N ILE A 69 -2.24 8.46 10.72
CA ILE A 69 -1.11 7.53 10.80
C ILE A 69 0.09 8.28 11.35
N GLY A 70 0.82 7.65 12.26
CA GLY A 70 2.05 8.21 12.82
C GLY A 70 3.26 7.89 11.97
N ASP A 71 4.43 8.14 12.54
CA ASP A 71 5.71 7.91 11.85
C ASP A 71 6.35 6.58 12.25
N ASN A 72 6.14 6.15 13.49
CA ASN A 72 6.62 4.86 13.95
C ASN A 72 5.53 3.81 13.72
N ILE A 73 5.64 3.09 12.61
CA ILE A 73 4.57 2.25 12.10
C ILE A 73 5.04 0.84 11.82
N ASP A 74 4.08 -0.06 11.75
CA ASP A 74 4.26 -1.38 11.17
C ASP A 74 3.23 -1.57 10.06
N ILE A 75 3.55 -2.40 9.09
CA ILE A 75 2.67 -2.64 7.94
C ILE A 75 2.45 -4.15 7.80
N ILE A 76 1.18 -4.53 7.71
CA ILE A 76 0.82 -5.89 7.32
C ILE A 76 0.82 -5.91 5.80
N VAL A 77 1.86 -6.51 5.22
CA VAL A 77 2.07 -6.51 3.77
C VAL A 77 1.20 -7.58 3.13
N ASN A 78 0.40 -7.17 2.17
CA ASN A 78 -0.49 -8.03 1.41
C ASN A 78 -0.01 -8.09 -0.05
N GLU A 79 0.14 -9.29 -0.57
CA GLU A 79 0.58 -9.50 -1.95
C GLU A 79 -0.56 -9.99 -2.87
N ASP A 80 -1.75 -10.15 -2.32
CA ASP A 80 -2.91 -10.59 -3.07
C ASP A 80 -3.48 -9.45 -3.92
N ASP A 81 -3.39 -9.58 -5.24
CA ASP A 81 -3.83 -8.54 -6.17
C ASP A 81 -5.32 -8.22 -6.05
N PHE A 82 -6.14 -9.20 -5.71
CA PHE A 82 -7.58 -8.99 -5.60
C PHE A 82 -7.95 -8.14 -4.38
N THR A 83 -7.15 -8.16 -3.33
CA THR A 83 -7.42 -7.35 -2.14
C THR A 83 -7.03 -5.88 -2.34
N SER A 84 -6.33 -5.56 -3.43
CA SER A 84 -5.97 -4.18 -3.75
C SER A 84 -7.10 -3.40 -4.42
N ILE A 85 -8.23 -4.05 -4.71
CA ILE A 85 -9.37 -3.42 -5.36
C ILE A 85 -10.10 -2.54 -4.35
N ASP A 86 -10.11 -1.23 -4.62
CA ASP A 86 -10.85 -0.25 -3.84
C ASP A 86 -12.12 0.11 -4.58
N ILE A 87 -13.25 0.10 -3.86
CA ILE A 87 -14.55 0.39 -4.47
C ILE A 87 -14.88 1.86 -4.25
N HIS A 88 -14.69 2.67 -5.29
CA HIS A 88 -15.06 4.08 -5.32
C HIS A 88 -16.14 4.39 -6.35
N HIS A 89 -16.22 3.57 -7.40
CA HIS A 89 -17.15 3.72 -8.50
C HIS A 89 -17.82 2.39 -8.80
N GLU A 90 -18.90 2.42 -9.60
CA GLU A 90 -19.62 1.22 -9.96
C GLU A 90 -18.75 0.21 -10.74
N GLU A 91 -17.82 0.71 -11.53
CA GLU A 91 -16.86 -0.14 -12.25
C GLU A 91 -15.98 -0.94 -11.31
N ASP A 92 -15.57 -0.34 -10.19
CA ASP A 92 -14.79 -1.03 -9.17
C ASP A 92 -15.59 -2.16 -8.53
N LEU A 93 -16.88 -1.93 -8.31
CA LEU A 93 -17.77 -2.96 -7.78
C LEU A 93 -17.91 -4.14 -8.74
N ARG A 94 -18.01 -3.87 -10.03
CA ARG A 94 -18.04 -4.93 -11.05
C ARG A 94 -16.75 -5.73 -11.04
N LEU A 95 -15.62 -5.05 -10.95
CA LEU A 95 -14.32 -5.71 -10.89
C LEU A 95 -14.21 -6.58 -9.64
N ALA A 96 -14.64 -6.08 -8.49
CA ALA A 96 -14.66 -6.83 -7.25
C ALA A 96 -15.54 -8.07 -7.34
N ASN A 97 -16.72 -7.95 -7.94
CA ASN A 97 -17.62 -9.08 -8.16
C ASN A 97 -17.00 -10.16 -9.05
N GLU A 98 -16.30 -9.76 -10.10
CA GLU A 98 -15.61 -10.72 -10.97
C GLU A 98 -14.45 -11.40 -10.24
N ALA A 99 -13.73 -10.68 -9.40
CA ALA A 99 -12.66 -11.24 -8.59
C ALA A 99 -13.18 -12.32 -7.64
N VAL A 100 -14.32 -12.08 -7.01
CA VAL A 100 -14.98 -13.06 -6.13
C VAL A 100 -15.36 -14.32 -6.91
N LYS A 101 -15.91 -14.17 -8.11
CA LYS A 101 -16.27 -15.31 -8.96
C LYS A 101 -15.05 -16.15 -9.33
N ILE A 102 -13.95 -15.50 -9.69
CA ILE A 102 -12.70 -16.19 -10.03
C ILE A 102 -12.22 -17.02 -8.84
N ARG A 103 -12.25 -16.45 -7.64
CA ARG A 103 -11.82 -17.15 -6.43
C ARG A 103 -12.75 -18.28 -6.04
N SER A 104 -14.04 -18.11 -6.24
CA SER A 104 -15.03 -19.12 -5.89
C SER A 104 -14.92 -20.37 -6.77
N ASN A 105 -14.33 -20.24 -7.95
CA ASN A 105 -14.17 -21.33 -8.91
C ASN A 105 -12.83 -22.07 -8.79
N VAL A 106 -12.02 -21.69 -7.81
CA VAL A 106 -10.72 -22.33 -7.53
C VAL A 106 -10.81 -23.39 -6.37
#